data_aefc41ce42e45a709752ac1265b678b1
#
_entry.id   aefc41ce42e45a709752ac1265b678b1
#
_cell.length_a   1.000
_cell.length_b   1.000
_cell.length_c   1.000
_cell.angle_alpha   90.00
_cell.angle_beta   90.00
_cell.angle_gamma   90.00
#
_symmetry.space_group_name_H-M   'P 1'
#
loop_
_entity.id
_entity.type
_entity.pdbx_description
1 polymer ?
#
loop_
_entity_poly.entity_id
_entity_poly.type
_entity_poly.pdbx_seq_one_letter_code
_entity_poly.pdbx_strand_id
1 'polypeptide(L)'
;MVPADKKQSILFLVNPKSGVSKKKRVPQMVEQYVDHERYDVDICYTQYAGHAYELAKDAAANGVDVVVAVGGDGTVNEVGRALVHTGTALGVIPCGSGNGFARHLGIPIGIKKAIEFINDAEPVIIDYGKINGQPFFCSCGMGFDAVVSSDFAKGNRRGMLNYVKKSLVDWVKYKPETYVVETESMKEEFKAFVIACGNASQYGNNAYIAPFASMRDGLISVSILSPFNTYEVPMMATHLFTHTFDESNHVTTLTTSWI
;
A
#
# COMPACT_ATOMS: atom_id res chain seq x y z
N MET A 1 -25.69 -10.63 -15.53
CA MET A 1 -25.47 -12.10 -15.66
C MET A 1 -24.48 -12.30 -16.77
N VAL A 2 -23.24 -12.67 -16.46
CA VAL A 2 -22.26 -13.12 -17.46
C VAL A 2 -22.76 -14.50 -17.98
N PRO A 3 -22.72 -14.77 -19.26
CA PRO A 3 -23.05 -16.11 -19.76
C PRO A 3 -22.13 -17.13 -19.08
N ALA A 4 -22.70 -18.26 -18.65
CA ALA A 4 -22.01 -19.29 -17.84
C ALA A 4 -20.85 -20.02 -18.55
N ASP A 5 -20.46 -19.61 -19.79
CA ASP A 5 -19.46 -20.27 -20.62
C ASP A 5 -18.23 -19.44 -20.99
N LYS A 6 -18.09 -18.19 -20.49
CA LYS A 6 -16.92 -17.37 -20.85
C LYS A 6 -15.99 -17.22 -19.63
N LYS A 7 -14.79 -17.80 -19.72
CA LYS A 7 -13.71 -17.57 -18.75
C LYS A 7 -13.39 -16.09 -18.67
N GLN A 8 -13.03 -15.61 -17.47
CA GLN A 8 -12.51 -14.28 -17.26
C GLN A 8 -11.02 -14.23 -17.63
N SER A 9 -10.60 -13.17 -18.29
CA SER A 9 -9.19 -12.93 -18.60
C SER A 9 -8.46 -12.41 -17.35
N ILE A 10 -7.34 -13.04 -17.00
CA ILE A 10 -6.53 -12.62 -15.86
C ILE A 10 -5.05 -12.47 -16.25
N LEU A 11 -4.47 -11.29 -15.99
CA LEU A 11 -3.07 -10.97 -16.27
C LEU A 11 -2.27 -10.81 -15.00
N PHE A 12 -1.22 -11.62 -14.80
CA PHE A 12 -0.30 -11.51 -13.69
C PHE A 12 0.91 -10.63 -14.06
N LEU A 13 1.05 -9.46 -13.45
CA LEU A 13 2.19 -8.56 -13.63
C LEU A 13 3.24 -8.80 -12.54
N VAL A 14 4.31 -9.52 -12.89
CA VAL A 14 5.33 -9.95 -11.94
C VAL A 14 6.49 -8.96 -11.92
N ASN A 15 6.72 -8.31 -10.76
CA ASN A 15 7.90 -7.48 -10.56
C ASN A 15 9.07 -8.33 -10.04
N PRO A 16 10.07 -8.66 -10.86
CA PRO A 16 11.17 -9.54 -10.46
C PRO A 16 12.08 -8.94 -9.39
N LYS A 17 12.06 -7.60 -9.24
CA LYS A 17 12.93 -6.86 -8.31
C LYS A 17 12.30 -6.62 -6.93
N SER A 18 10.99 -6.87 -6.70
CA SER A 18 10.34 -6.61 -5.41
C SER A 18 10.60 -7.73 -4.40
N GLY A 19 10.79 -7.39 -3.10
CA GLY A 19 10.90 -8.34 -1.97
C GLY A 19 12.09 -9.32 -2.02
N VAL A 20 12.08 -10.29 -1.10
CA VAL A 20 13.19 -11.20 -0.82
C VAL A 20 12.96 -12.62 -1.39
N SER A 21 11.77 -12.96 -1.92
CA SER A 21 11.40 -14.35 -2.17
C SER A 21 11.23 -14.75 -3.63
N LYS A 22 11.59 -15.93 -3.88
CA LYS A 22 11.30 -17.05 -4.83
C LYS A 22 10.34 -16.77 -6.03
N LYS A 23 10.30 -15.54 -6.59
CA LYS A 23 9.42 -15.18 -7.71
C LYS A 23 9.65 -15.97 -9.00
N LYS A 24 10.82 -16.61 -9.14
CA LYS A 24 11.06 -17.58 -10.22
C LYS A 24 10.04 -18.73 -10.23
N ARG A 25 9.35 -18.96 -9.10
CA ARG A 25 8.31 -19.99 -8.98
C ARG A 25 6.90 -19.47 -9.22
N VAL A 26 6.70 -18.15 -9.38
CA VAL A 26 5.36 -17.58 -9.59
C VAL A 26 4.64 -18.22 -10.76
N PRO A 27 5.24 -18.34 -11.98
CA PRO A 27 4.55 -18.97 -13.09
C PRO A 27 4.10 -20.40 -12.81
N GLN A 28 4.99 -21.20 -12.17
CA GLN A 28 4.65 -22.56 -11.79
C GLN A 28 3.52 -22.63 -10.76
N MET A 29 3.51 -21.68 -9.82
CA MET A 29 2.45 -21.62 -8.79
C MET A 29 1.13 -21.10 -9.36
N VAL A 30 1.17 -20.16 -10.28
CA VAL A 30 0.00 -19.70 -11.02
C VAL A 30 -0.60 -20.87 -11.81
N GLU A 31 0.20 -21.57 -12.60
CA GLU A 31 -0.22 -22.75 -13.36
C GLU A 31 -0.83 -23.85 -12.48
N GLN A 32 -0.29 -24.07 -11.28
CA GLN A 32 -0.71 -25.13 -10.38
C GLN A 32 -1.95 -24.78 -9.53
N TYR A 33 -2.17 -23.50 -9.18
CA TYR A 33 -3.15 -23.10 -8.16
C TYR A 33 -4.22 -22.15 -8.65
N VAL A 34 -4.11 -21.54 -9.84
CA VAL A 34 -5.19 -20.75 -10.42
C VAL A 34 -6.30 -21.69 -10.89
N ASP A 35 -7.53 -21.26 -10.72
CA ASP A 35 -8.69 -21.95 -11.28
C ASP A 35 -8.78 -21.71 -12.80
N HIS A 36 -8.24 -22.64 -13.58
CA HIS A 36 -8.26 -22.59 -15.03
C HIS A 36 -9.65 -22.86 -15.66
N GLU A 37 -10.64 -23.27 -14.87
CA GLU A 37 -12.02 -23.31 -15.37
C GLU A 37 -12.63 -21.92 -15.35
N ARG A 38 -12.27 -21.10 -14.37
CA ARG A 38 -12.73 -19.71 -14.22
C ARG A 38 -11.92 -18.73 -15.07
N TYR A 39 -10.59 -18.91 -15.19
CA TYR A 39 -9.69 -17.91 -15.74
C TYR A 39 -8.93 -18.39 -16.99
N ASP A 40 -8.79 -17.45 -17.96
CA ASP A 40 -7.79 -17.50 -19.05
C ASP A 40 -6.60 -16.66 -18.61
N VAL A 41 -5.40 -17.28 -18.50
CA VAL A 41 -4.27 -16.79 -17.72
C VAL A 41 -3.14 -16.31 -18.60
N ASP A 42 -2.72 -15.06 -18.40
CA ASP A 42 -1.49 -14.49 -18.94
C ASP A 42 -0.52 -14.05 -17.84
N ILE A 43 0.80 -14.13 -18.10
CA ILE A 43 1.86 -13.71 -17.17
C ILE A 43 2.84 -12.82 -17.89
N CYS A 44 3.08 -11.61 -17.34
CA CYS A 44 4.05 -10.68 -17.87
C CYS A 44 5.01 -10.19 -16.77
N TYR A 45 6.30 -10.02 -17.12
CA TYR A 45 7.31 -9.50 -16.20
C TYR A 45 7.57 -8.02 -16.43
N THR A 46 7.60 -7.25 -15.35
CA THR A 46 8.02 -5.84 -15.42
C THR A 46 9.54 -5.73 -15.59
N GLN A 47 10.00 -4.74 -16.33
CA GLN A 47 11.42 -4.55 -16.67
C GLN A 47 12.04 -3.35 -15.95
N TYR A 48 11.26 -2.27 -15.71
CA TYR A 48 11.69 -1.02 -15.12
C TYR A 48 10.57 -0.44 -14.23
N ALA A 49 10.88 0.60 -13.46
CA ALA A 49 9.89 1.33 -12.66
C ALA A 49 8.89 2.06 -13.59
N GLY A 50 7.60 1.92 -13.30
CA GLY A 50 6.52 2.43 -14.16
C GLY A 50 6.02 1.42 -15.21
N HIS A 51 6.75 0.34 -15.51
CA HIS A 51 6.32 -0.63 -16.51
C HIS A 51 5.04 -1.39 -16.11
N ALA A 52 4.82 -1.62 -14.80
CA ALA A 52 3.57 -2.23 -14.35
C ALA A 52 2.36 -1.32 -14.62
N TYR A 53 2.52 0.01 -14.53
CA TYR A 53 1.49 0.97 -14.89
C TYR A 53 1.15 0.89 -16.40
N GLU A 54 2.15 0.87 -17.27
CA GLU A 54 1.98 0.81 -18.72
C GLU A 54 1.24 -0.47 -19.12
N LEU A 55 1.72 -1.63 -18.65
CA LEU A 55 1.12 -2.93 -18.94
C LEU A 55 -0.32 -3.04 -18.41
N ALA A 56 -0.59 -2.53 -17.21
CA ALA A 56 -1.93 -2.55 -16.62
C ALA A 56 -2.89 -1.63 -17.38
N LYS A 57 -2.41 -0.47 -17.85
CA LYS A 57 -3.19 0.46 -18.67
C LYS A 57 -3.57 -0.16 -20.01
N ASP A 58 -2.62 -0.82 -20.65
CA ASP A 58 -2.87 -1.52 -21.91
C ASP A 58 -3.82 -2.70 -21.72
N ALA A 59 -3.68 -3.46 -20.64
CA ALA A 59 -4.59 -4.56 -20.30
C ALA A 59 -6.01 -4.07 -20.08
N ALA A 60 -6.20 -2.98 -19.34
CA ALA A 60 -7.52 -2.38 -19.12
C ALA A 60 -8.15 -1.86 -20.44
N ALA A 61 -7.34 -1.23 -21.30
CA ALA A 61 -7.79 -0.76 -22.61
C ALA A 61 -8.21 -1.91 -23.53
N ASN A 62 -7.61 -3.10 -23.39
CA ASN A 62 -7.96 -4.32 -24.11
C ASN A 62 -9.07 -5.15 -23.43
N GLY A 63 -9.67 -4.66 -22.35
CA GLY A 63 -10.80 -5.30 -21.69
C GLY A 63 -10.44 -6.53 -20.87
N VAL A 64 -9.23 -6.62 -20.35
CA VAL A 64 -8.82 -7.68 -19.41
C VAL A 64 -9.65 -7.55 -18.11
N ASP A 65 -10.25 -8.63 -17.65
CA ASP A 65 -11.16 -8.61 -16.49
C ASP A 65 -10.42 -8.38 -15.18
N VAL A 66 -9.25 -9.01 -15.00
CA VAL A 66 -8.46 -8.91 -13.77
C VAL A 66 -6.98 -8.71 -14.07
N VAL A 67 -6.35 -7.71 -13.45
CA VAL A 67 -4.89 -7.52 -13.45
C VAL A 67 -4.34 -7.74 -12.07
N VAL A 68 -3.45 -8.71 -11.91
CA VAL A 68 -2.86 -9.10 -10.63
C VAL A 68 -1.46 -8.50 -10.47
N ALA A 69 -1.31 -7.63 -9.48
CA ALA A 69 -0.01 -7.09 -9.08
C ALA A 69 0.77 -8.11 -8.23
N VAL A 70 1.82 -8.71 -8.79
CA VAL A 70 2.71 -9.64 -8.09
C VAL A 70 3.95 -8.89 -7.63
N GLY A 71 3.87 -8.31 -6.43
CA GLY A 71 4.93 -7.40 -5.97
C GLY A 71 4.71 -6.87 -4.54
N GLY A 72 5.35 -5.76 -4.24
CA GLY A 72 5.12 -4.98 -3.03
C GLY A 72 4.19 -3.80 -3.30
N ASP A 73 4.00 -2.93 -2.28
CA ASP A 73 3.08 -1.78 -2.32
C ASP A 73 3.35 -0.85 -3.52
N GLY A 74 4.61 -0.68 -3.93
CA GLY A 74 4.95 0.10 -5.14
C GLY A 74 4.38 -0.51 -6.43
N THR A 75 4.44 -1.84 -6.58
CA THR A 75 3.85 -2.53 -7.75
C THR A 75 2.32 -2.45 -7.71
N VAL A 76 1.73 -2.62 -6.52
CA VAL A 76 0.28 -2.43 -6.31
C VAL A 76 -0.13 -1.01 -6.68
N ASN A 77 0.64 -0.01 -6.28
CA ASN A 77 0.36 1.40 -6.60
C ASN A 77 0.47 1.69 -8.11
N GLU A 78 1.50 1.15 -8.80
CA GLU A 78 1.62 1.30 -10.25
C GLU A 78 0.39 0.69 -10.99
N VAL A 79 0.04 -0.55 -10.67
CA VAL A 79 -1.10 -1.24 -11.29
C VAL A 79 -2.41 -0.55 -10.92
N GLY A 80 -2.66 -0.29 -9.64
CA GLY A 80 -3.88 0.36 -9.17
C GLY A 80 -4.13 1.70 -9.84
N ARG A 81 -3.08 2.54 -9.98
CA ARG A 81 -3.19 3.84 -10.66
C ARG A 81 -3.63 3.74 -12.12
N ALA A 82 -3.23 2.67 -12.80
CA ALA A 82 -3.64 2.42 -14.18
C ALA A 82 -5.11 1.97 -14.28
N LEU A 83 -5.61 1.31 -13.23
CA LEU A 83 -6.96 0.72 -13.22
C LEU A 83 -8.04 1.63 -12.64
N VAL A 84 -7.68 2.80 -12.09
CA VAL A 84 -8.65 3.76 -11.54
C VAL A 84 -9.70 4.12 -12.60
N HIS A 85 -10.97 3.97 -12.22
CA HIS A 85 -12.14 4.21 -13.10
C HIS A 85 -12.19 3.37 -14.39
N THR A 86 -11.55 2.19 -14.40
CA THR A 86 -11.71 1.18 -15.46
C THR A 86 -12.66 0.08 -15.01
N GLY A 87 -13.06 -0.79 -15.94
CA GLY A 87 -13.82 -2.00 -15.63
C GLY A 87 -12.97 -3.17 -15.15
N THR A 88 -11.64 -3.03 -15.10
CA THR A 88 -10.68 -4.08 -14.75
C THR A 88 -10.45 -4.14 -13.24
N ALA A 89 -10.57 -5.32 -12.66
CA ALA A 89 -10.31 -5.52 -11.23
C ALA A 89 -8.80 -5.62 -10.93
N LEU A 90 -8.40 -5.14 -9.74
CA LEU A 90 -7.04 -5.30 -9.19
C LEU A 90 -6.97 -6.53 -8.29
N GLY A 91 -6.20 -7.54 -8.68
CA GLY A 91 -5.76 -8.61 -7.78
C GLY A 91 -4.38 -8.32 -7.18
N VAL A 92 -4.05 -8.95 -6.05
CA VAL A 92 -2.75 -8.73 -5.39
C VAL A 92 -2.14 -10.05 -4.90
N ILE A 93 -0.89 -10.31 -5.30
CA ILE A 93 -0.03 -11.33 -4.69
C ILE A 93 1.11 -10.60 -3.96
N PRO A 94 1.05 -10.51 -2.62
CA PRO A 94 1.97 -9.71 -1.84
C PRO A 94 3.35 -10.37 -1.75
N CYS A 95 4.33 -9.77 -2.42
CA CYS A 95 5.72 -10.22 -2.45
C CYS A 95 6.71 -9.15 -1.98
N GLY A 96 6.23 -8.04 -1.45
CA GLY A 96 7.04 -6.95 -0.89
C GLY A 96 7.49 -7.21 0.54
N SER A 97 8.20 -6.25 1.12
CA SER A 97 8.63 -6.28 2.52
C SER A 97 7.55 -5.78 3.49
N GLY A 98 6.69 -4.84 3.10
CA GLY A 98 5.64 -4.25 3.95
C GLY A 98 4.27 -4.86 3.68
N ASN A 99 3.84 -4.80 2.43
CA ASN A 99 2.54 -5.24 1.94
C ASN A 99 1.36 -4.64 2.70
N GLY A 100 1.41 -3.32 2.93
CA GLY A 100 0.41 -2.59 3.72
C GLY A 100 -0.99 -2.70 3.14
N PHE A 101 -1.12 -2.53 1.82
CA PHE A 101 -2.38 -2.68 1.10
C PHE A 101 -3.00 -4.07 1.28
N ALA A 102 -2.21 -5.12 1.03
CA ALA A 102 -2.69 -6.49 1.15
C ALA A 102 -3.09 -6.84 2.59
N ARG A 103 -2.31 -6.40 3.58
CA ARG A 103 -2.60 -6.61 5.00
C ARG A 103 -3.86 -5.90 5.46
N HIS A 104 -4.07 -4.66 5.01
CA HIS A 104 -5.29 -3.90 5.34
C HIS A 104 -6.55 -4.59 4.81
N LEU A 105 -6.49 -5.10 3.58
CA LEU A 105 -7.61 -5.82 2.95
C LEU A 105 -7.73 -7.30 3.36
N GLY A 106 -6.88 -7.79 4.25
CA GLY A 106 -6.91 -9.20 4.69
C GLY A 106 -6.45 -10.20 3.61
N ILE A 107 -5.78 -9.73 2.56
CA ILE A 107 -5.23 -10.60 1.52
C ILE A 107 -4.09 -11.44 2.11
N PRO A 108 -4.11 -12.76 1.96
CA PRO A 108 -3.11 -13.66 2.56
C PRO A 108 -1.68 -13.34 2.12
N ILE A 109 -0.75 -13.32 3.09
CA ILE A 109 0.68 -13.13 2.82
C ILE A 109 1.30 -14.46 2.44
N GLY A 110 1.48 -14.69 1.17
CA GLY A 110 2.08 -15.90 0.60
C GLY A 110 1.48 -16.24 -0.75
N ILE A 111 2.32 -16.57 -1.72
CA ILE A 111 1.92 -16.68 -3.13
C ILE A 111 0.77 -17.67 -3.31
N LYS A 112 0.91 -18.89 -2.79
CA LYS A 112 -0.13 -19.92 -2.92
C LYS A 112 -1.47 -19.46 -2.35
N LYS A 113 -1.48 -19.02 -1.08
CA LYS A 113 -2.72 -18.60 -0.41
C LYS A 113 -3.35 -17.37 -1.07
N ALA A 114 -2.54 -16.47 -1.63
CA ALA A 114 -3.05 -15.31 -2.35
C ALA A 114 -3.68 -15.70 -3.70
N ILE A 115 -3.14 -16.71 -4.40
CA ILE A 115 -3.75 -17.26 -5.62
C ILE A 115 -5.08 -17.95 -5.28
N GLU A 116 -5.09 -18.83 -4.26
CA GLU A 116 -6.31 -19.49 -3.80
C GLU A 116 -7.38 -18.47 -3.38
N PHE A 117 -6.98 -17.39 -2.70
CA PHE A 117 -7.88 -16.29 -2.35
C PHE A 117 -8.46 -15.59 -3.60
N ILE A 118 -7.66 -15.37 -4.66
CA ILE A 118 -8.13 -14.77 -5.91
C ILE A 118 -9.16 -15.67 -6.61
N ASN A 119 -9.00 -16.98 -6.55
CA ASN A 119 -9.97 -17.92 -7.16
C ASN A 119 -11.38 -17.77 -6.55
N ASP A 120 -11.46 -17.51 -5.25
CA ASP A 120 -12.73 -17.44 -4.51
C ASP A 120 -13.25 -16.00 -4.32
N ALA A 121 -12.39 -14.99 -4.51
CA ALA A 121 -12.73 -13.60 -4.26
C ALA A 121 -13.68 -13.01 -5.30
N GLU A 122 -14.58 -12.15 -4.82
CA GLU A 122 -15.35 -11.25 -5.67
C GLU A 122 -14.78 -9.83 -5.58
N PRO A 123 -14.68 -9.11 -6.71
CA PRO A 123 -14.20 -7.74 -6.72
C PRO A 123 -15.08 -6.81 -5.87
N VAL A 124 -14.44 -5.93 -5.11
CA VAL A 124 -15.13 -4.92 -4.30
C VAL A 124 -14.63 -3.52 -4.68
N ILE A 125 -15.51 -2.55 -4.60
CA ILE A 125 -15.15 -1.15 -4.80
C ILE A 125 -14.44 -0.64 -3.54
N ILE A 126 -13.31 0.03 -3.76
CA ILE A 126 -12.55 0.69 -2.69
C ILE A 126 -12.26 2.14 -3.06
N ASP A 127 -12.06 2.95 -2.03
CA ASP A 127 -11.62 4.33 -2.17
C ASP A 127 -10.12 4.42 -2.46
N TYR A 128 -9.69 5.55 -2.97
CA TYR A 128 -8.29 5.91 -3.09
C TYR A 128 -8.10 7.39 -2.77
N GLY A 129 -6.95 7.74 -2.21
CA GLY A 129 -6.59 9.13 -2.00
C GLY A 129 -5.87 9.74 -3.20
N LYS A 130 -5.84 11.07 -3.26
CA LYS A 130 -5.02 11.83 -4.21
C LYS A 130 -4.11 12.79 -3.47
N ILE A 131 -2.83 12.81 -3.84
CA ILE A 131 -1.86 13.81 -3.41
C ILE A 131 -1.29 14.52 -4.65
N ASN A 132 -1.47 15.83 -4.72
CA ASN A 132 -1.08 16.63 -5.90
C ASN A 132 -1.59 16.02 -7.23
N GLY A 133 -2.84 15.54 -7.24
CA GLY A 133 -3.47 14.91 -8.40
C GLY A 133 -3.04 13.47 -8.69
N GLN A 134 -2.09 12.90 -7.93
CA GLN A 134 -1.63 11.52 -8.11
C GLN A 134 -2.36 10.58 -7.15
N PRO A 135 -2.97 9.48 -7.63
CA PRO A 135 -3.60 8.48 -6.78
C PRO A 135 -2.60 7.77 -5.85
N PHE A 136 -3.04 7.49 -4.63
CA PHE A 136 -2.39 6.57 -3.69
C PHE A 136 -3.44 5.65 -3.04
N PHE A 137 -3.05 4.45 -2.63
CA PHE A 137 -3.98 3.45 -2.12
C PHE A 137 -3.77 3.11 -0.65
N CYS A 138 -2.54 3.21 -0.14
CA CYS A 138 -2.26 2.97 1.28
C CYS A 138 -2.25 4.27 2.08
N SER A 139 -1.16 4.99 2.00
CA SER A 139 -0.93 6.22 2.74
C SER A 139 -0.01 7.15 1.96
N CYS A 140 -0.11 8.42 2.25
CA CYS A 140 0.89 9.42 1.93
C CYS A 140 1.17 10.25 3.19
N GLY A 141 2.26 10.99 3.19
CA GLY A 141 2.60 11.77 4.37
C GLY A 141 3.75 12.72 4.13
N MET A 142 4.02 13.53 5.16
CA MET A 142 5.08 14.51 5.19
C MET A 142 5.80 14.50 6.54
N GLY A 143 6.94 15.16 6.61
CA GLY A 143 7.77 15.16 7.79
C GLY A 143 8.79 14.02 7.78
N PHE A 144 9.06 13.43 8.92
CA PHE A 144 10.05 12.37 9.10
C PHE A 144 9.78 11.15 8.18
N ASP A 145 8.53 10.81 7.97
CA ASP A 145 8.10 9.71 7.09
C ASP A 145 8.60 9.92 5.65
N ALA A 146 8.47 11.11 5.11
CA ALA A 146 8.96 11.45 3.79
C ALA A 146 10.50 11.36 3.69
N VAL A 147 11.22 11.74 4.74
CA VAL A 147 12.69 11.61 4.82
C VAL A 147 13.09 10.14 4.77
N VAL A 148 12.50 9.32 5.62
CA VAL A 148 12.78 7.87 5.68
C VAL A 148 12.43 7.18 4.36
N SER A 149 11.29 7.51 3.77
CA SER A 149 10.85 6.95 2.48
C SER A 149 11.78 7.33 1.33
N SER A 150 12.20 8.61 1.25
CA SER A 150 13.14 9.09 0.24
C SER A 150 14.49 8.39 0.33
N ASP A 151 15.00 8.23 1.54
CA ASP A 151 16.27 7.60 1.80
C ASP A 151 16.24 6.09 1.53
N PHE A 152 15.10 5.45 1.82
CA PHE A 152 14.90 4.04 1.49
C PHE A 152 14.85 3.81 -0.03
N ALA A 153 14.23 4.73 -0.77
CA ALA A 153 14.18 4.67 -2.24
C ALA A 153 15.58 4.77 -2.89
N LYS A 154 16.50 5.53 -2.27
CA LYS A 154 17.89 5.71 -2.74
C LYS A 154 18.84 4.59 -2.29
N GLY A 155 18.47 3.81 -1.27
CA GLY A 155 19.33 2.80 -0.67
C GLY A 155 19.38 1.47 -1.41
N ASN A 156 20.58 0.92 -1.64
CA ASN A 156 20.79 -0.37 -2.29
C ASN A 156 20.55 -1.60 -1.38
N ARG A 157 20.31 -1.40 -0.07
CA ARG A 157 20.15 -2.49 0.91
C ARG A 157 18.71 -2.54 1.42
N ARG A 158 17.99 -3.58 1.03
CA ARG A 158 16.61 -3.86 1.45
C ARG A 158 16.59 -4.73 2.71
N GLY A 159 15.60 -4.54 3.58
CA GLY A 159 15.36 -5.35 4.77
C GLY A 159 14.98 -4.52 6.00
N MET A 160 14.09 -5.06 6.84
CA MET A 160 13.53 -4.43 8.02
C MET A 160 14.59 -3.89 9.00
N LEU A 161 15.67 -4.66 9.26
CA LEU A 161 16.72 -4.23 10.19
C LEU A 161 17.50 -3.01 9.71
N ASN A 162 17.74 -2.89 8.40
CA ASN A 162 18.41 -1.72 7.84
C ASN A 162 17.48 -0.49 7.84
N TYR A 163 16.19 -0.70 7.61
CA TYR A 163 15.17 0.32 7.74
C TYR A 163 15.15 0.89 9.16
N VAL A 164 15.01 0.04 10.17
CA VAL A 164 14.97 0.47 11.59
C VAL A 164 16.25 1.19 12.01
N LYS A 165 17.44 0.66 11.68
CA LYS A 165 18.72 1.31 12.03
C LYS A 165 18.84 2.70 11.40
N LYS A 166 18.48 2.84 10.14
CA LYS A 166 18.56 4.12 9.43
C LYS A 166 17.56 5.11 9.98
N SER A 167 16.32 4.67 10.18
CA SER A 167 15.27 5.50 10.80
C SER A 167 15.69 6.04 12.17
N LEU A 168 16.38 5.25 13.00
CA LEU A 168 16.90 5.71 14.29
C LEU A 168 18.00 6.79 14.15
N VAL A 169 18.88 6.67 13.15
CA VAL A 169 19.91 7.69 12.89
C VAL A 169 19.28 8.98 12.37
N ASP A 170 18.32 8.85 11.46
CA ASP A 170 17.64 10.01 10.87
C ASP A 170 16.73 10.70 11.89
N TRP A 171 16.12 9.93 12.82
CA TRP A 171 15.37 10.43 13.96
C TRP A 171 16.14 11.49 14.76
N VAL A 172 17.37 11.18 15.17
CA VAL A 172 18.19 12.07 16.00
C VAL A 172 18.52 13.40 15.30
N LYS A 173 18.55 13.38 13.97
CA LYS A 173 18.90 14.54 13.14
C LYS A 173 17.68 15.34 12.67
N TYR A 174 16.52 14.73 12.66
CA TYR A 174 15.31 15.35 12.13
C TYR A 174 14.79 16.43 13.07
N LYS A 175 14.44 17.58 12.50
CA LYS A 175 13.82 18.69 13.23
C LYS A 175 12.36 18.80 12.79
N PRO A 176 11.40 18.63 13.71
CA PRO A 176 9.99 18.81 13.40
C PRO A 176 9.70 20.22 12.87
N GLU A 177 8.89 20.29 11.84
CA GLU A 177 8.48 21.53 11.18
C GLU A 177 7.06 21.92 11.61
N THR A 178 6.68 23.17 11.35
CA THR A 178 5.32 23.66 11.55
C THR A 178 4.57 23.61 10.20
N TYR A 179 3.42 23.00 10.23
CA TYR A 179 2.52 22.82 9.08
C TYR A 179 1.20 23.53 9.35
N VAL A 180 0.63 24.17 8.34
CA VAL A 180 -0.76 24.62 8.36
C VAL A 180 -1.60 23.47 7.80
N VAL A 181 -2.48 22.93 8.61
CA VAL A 181 -3.44 21.89 8.23
C VAL A 181 -4.81 22.53 8.05
N GLU A 182 -5.38 22.36 6.87
CA GLU A 182 -6.69 22.87 6.50
C GLU A 182 -7.56 21.71 6.02
N THR A 183 -8.79 21.65 6.50
CA THR A 183 -9.83 20.65 6.15
C THR A 183 -11.18 21.37 6.03
N GLU A 184 -12.27 20.63 5.79
CA GLU A 184 -13.61 21.19 5.76
C GLU A 184 -14.00 21.92 7.07
N SER A 185 -13.46 21.46 8.21
CA SER A 185 -13.91 21.87 9.55
C SER A 185 -12.91 22.71 10.32
N MET A 186 -11.65 22.76 9.89
CA MET A 186 -10.59 23.42 10.66
C MET A 186 -9.46 23.97 9.78
N LYS A 187 -8.78 24.99 10.31
CA LYS A 187 -7.49 25.48 9.79
C LYS A 187 -6.62 25.86 10.99
N GLU A 188 -5.63 25.01 11.25
CA GLU A 188 -4.77 25.14 12.43
C GLU A 188 -3.30 24.88 12.09
N GLU A 189 -2.40 25.41 12.93
CA GLU A 189 -0.96 25.17 12.84
C GLU A 189 -0.56 24.02 13.77
N PHE A 190 0.15 23.03 13.21
CA PHE A 190 0.71 21.91 13.96
C PHE A 190 2.23 21.87 13.82
N LYS A 191 2.92 21.87 14.93
CA LYS A 191 4.32 21.45 14.95
C LYS A 191 4.34 19.93 14.95
N ALA A 192 4.70 19.33 13.82
CA ALA A 192 4.59 17.89 13.62
C ALA A 192 5.94 17.24 13.30
N PHE A 193 6.12 16.04 13.82
CA PHE A 193 7.19 15.13 13.46
C PHE A 193 6.79 14.32 12.21
N VAL A 194 5.54 13.87 12.13
CA VAL A 194 4.91 13.20 10.98
C VAL A 194 3.49 13.72 10.84
N ILE A 195 3.04 13.92 9.61
CA ILE A 195 1.64 13.98 9.24
C ILE A 195 1.40 12.86 8.23
N ALA A 196 0.62 11.86 8.62
CA ALA A 196 0.29 10.72 7.78
C ALA A 196 -1.19 10.76 7.39
N CYS A 197 -1.46 10.67 6.10
CA CYS A 197 -2.80 10.59 5.52
C CYS A 197 -3.04 9.15 5.05
N GLY A 198 -3.83 8.40 5.80
CA GLY A 198 -4.10 6.99 5.58
C GLY A 198 -5.43 6.74 4.89
N ASN A 199 -5.40 6.12 3.71
CA ASN A 199 -6.54 5.42 3.11
C ASN A 199 -6.57 3.97 3.61
N ALA A 200 -5.39 3.43 3.97
CA ALA A 200 -5.21 2.15 4.68
C ALA A 200 -4.70 2.38 6.10
N SER A 201 -4.96 1.42 6.98
CA SER A 201 -4.63 1.52 8.41
C SER A 201 -3.13 1.45 8.72
N GLN A 202 -2.30 0.95 7.82
CA GLN A 202 -0.91 0.63 8.12
C GLN A 202 0.07 0.89 6.98
N TYR A 203 1.32 1.18 7.34
CA TYR A 203 2.44 1.22 6.39
C TYR A 203 2.86 -0.16 5.87
N GLY A 204 2.42 -1.23 6.53
CA GLY A 204 2.84 -2.60 6.33
C GLY A 204 3.51 -3.20 7.57
N ASN A 205 3.74 -4.53 7.55
CA ASN A 205 4.31 -5.27 8.68
C ASN A 205 3.63 -5.01 10.04
N ASN A 206 2.33 -4.72 10.02
CA ASN A 206 1.52 -4.36 11.19
C ASN A 206 1.95 -3.06 11.89
N ALA A 207 2.56 -2.12 11.16
CA ALA A 207 2.83 -0.77 11.65
C ALA A 207 1.61 0.12 11.34
N TYR A 208 0.70 0.23 12.32
CA TYR A 208 -0.60 0.91 12.19
C TYR A 208 -0.47 2.40 12.47
N ILE A 209 -0.36 3.19 11.43
CA ILE A 209 -0.25 4.65 11.51
C ILE A 209 -1.62 5.35 11.54
N ALA A 210 -2.62 4.73 10.97
CA ALA A 210 -4.01 5.19 10.93
C ALA A 210 -4.95 4.02 11.28
N PRO A 211 -5.01 3.58 12.56
CA PRO A 211 -5.66 2.33 12.97
C PRO A 211 -7.10 2.17 12.47
N PHE A 212 -7.87 3.25 12.42
CA PHE A 212 -9.28 3.26 12.02
C PHE A 212 -9.53 3.62 10.55
N ALA A 213 -8.47 3.75 9.73
CA ALA A 213 -8.67 4.04 8.31
C ALA A 213 -9.51 2.95 7.63
N SER A 214 -10.41 3.38 6.77
CA SER A 214 -11.27 2.52 5.95
C SER A 214 -11.07 2.87 4.47
N MET A 215 -11.07 1.88 3.61
CA MET A 215 -11.06 2.09 2.16
C MET A 215 -12.48 2.14 1.56
N ARG A 216 -13.52 2.40 2.37
CA ARG A 216 -14.93 2.32 1.92
C ARG A 216 -15.83 3.41 2.50
N ASP A 217 -15.27 4.43 3.11
CA ASP A 217 -16.05 5.50 3.77
C ASP A 217 -15.92 6.87 3.08
N GLY A 218 -15.12 6.93 2.00
CA GLY A 218 -14.88 8.16 1.24
C GLY A 218 -14.01 9.17 1.99
N LEU A 219 -13.31 8.75 3.06
CA LEU A 219 -12.59 9.64 3.95
C LEU A 219 -11.09 9.24 4.03
N ILE A 220 -10.28 10.19 4.46
CA ILE A 220 -8.87 10.00 4.77
C ILE A 220 -8.68 10.11 6.29
N SER A 221 -8.08 9.12 6.90
CA SER A 221 -7.66 9.17 8.30
C SER A 221 -6.30 9.85 8.41
N VAL A 222 -6.24 10.97 9.11
CA VAL A 222 -5.02 11.75 9.29
C VAL A 222 -4.50 11.54 10.72
N SER A 223 -3.23 11.18 10.83
CA SER A 223 -2.52 11.10 12.10
C SER A 223 -1.39 12.13 12.11
N ILE A 224 -1.45 13.06 13.06
CA ILE A 224 -0.47 14.12 13.26
C ILE A 224 0.33 13.76 14.52
N LEU A 225 1.58 13.35 14.34
CA LEU A 225 2.49 13.04 15.43
C LEU A 225 3.27 14.30 15.83
N SER A 226 3.00 14.83 17.01
CA SER A 226 3.73 15.92 17.61
C SER A 226 5.14 15.50 18.05
N PRO A 227 6.07 16.44 18.22
CA PRO A 227 7.40 16.14 18.77
C PRO A 227 7.31 15.47 20.16
N PHE A 228 8.12 14.46 20.38
CA PHE A 228 8.22 13.74 21.65
C PHE A 228 9.68 13.42 21.99
N ASN A 229 9.94 13.04 23.23
CA ASN A 229 11.31 12.82 23.68
C ASN A 229 11.84 11.44 23.25
N THR A 230 13.16 11.33 23.10
CA THR A 230 13.82 10.10 22.67
C THR A 230 13.55 8.90 23.60
N TYR A 231 13.35 9.13 24.89
CA TYR A 231 13.01 8.04 25.83
C TYR A 231 11.60 7.48 25.64
N GLU A 232 10.71 8.18 24.93
CA GLU A 232 9.36 7.74 24.62
C GLU A 232 9.28 6.90 23.34
N VAL A 233 10.37 6.80 22.55
CA VAL A 233 10.44 6.01 21.31
C VAL A 233 9.97 4.56 21.48
N PRO A 234 10.36 3.82 22.53
CA PRO A 234 9.89 2.44 22.72
C PRO A 234 8.35 2.37 22.91
N MET A 235 7.79 3.32 23.64
CA MET A 235 6.34 3.41 23.87
C MET A 235 5.62 3.74 22.55
N MET A 236 6.10 4.71 21.78
CA MET A 236 5.53 5.06 20.49
C MET A 236 5.61 3.90 19.50
N ALA A 237 6.73 3.16 19.49
CA ALA A 237 6.84 1.94 18.71
C ALA A 237 5.80 0.89 19.14
N THR A 238 5.58 0.72 20.43
CA THR A 238 4.55 -0.19 20.94
C THR A 238 3.18 0.21 20.41
N HIS A 239 2.77 1.46 20.54
CA HIS A 239 1.50 1.97 20.00
C HIS A 239 1.35 1.70 18.50
N LEU A 240 2.42 1.92 17.72
CA LEU A 240 2.42 1.71 16.28
C LEU A 240 2.16 0.23 15.90
N PHE A 241 2.66 -0.74 16.71
CA PHE A 241 2.52 -2.17 16.41
C PHE A 241 1.37 -2.86 17.14
N THR A 242 0.73 -2.20 18.11
CA THR A 242 -0.41 -2.75 18.86
C THR A 242 -1.78 -2.21 18.43
N HIS A 243 -1.83 -1.46 17.34
CA HIS A 243 -3.08 -0.87 16.82
C HIS A 243 -3.69 0.21 17.74
N THR A 244 -2.86 0.88 18.56
CA THR A 244 -3.26 1.91 19.54
C THR A 244 -2.52 3.24 19.32
N PHE A 245 -2.08 3.50 18.09
CA PHE A 245 -1.27 4.68 17.77
C PHE A 245 -2.01 5.99 18.08
N ASP A 246 -3.30 6.01 17.86
CA ASP A 246 -4.22 7.12 18.12
C ASP A 246 -4.50 7.35 19.62
N GLU A 247 -4.22 6.39 20.51
CA GLU A 247 -4.35 6.53 21.96
C GLU A 247 -3.18 7.30 22.60
N SER A 248 -2.12 7.55 21.85
CA SER A 248 -0.96 8.30 22.35
C SER A 248 -1.29 9.79 22.51
N ASN A 249 -0.89 10.38 23.62
CA ASN A 249 -1.01 11.82 23.89
C ASN A 249 -0.21 12.71 22.91
N HIS A 250 0.69 12.13 22.11
CA HIS A 250 1.45 12.82 21.09
C HIS A 250 0.81 12.77 19.72
N VAL A 251 -0.31 12.04 19.58
CA VAL A 251 -0.99 11.85 18.29
C VAL A 251 -2.35 12.55 18.31
N THR A 252 -2.53 13.44 17.36
CA THR A 252 -3.84 14.01 17.04
C THR A 252 -4.37 13.31 15.79
N THR A 253 -5.60 12.79 15.87
CA THR A 253 -6.25 12.13 14.75
C THR A 253 -7.44 12.94 14.27
N LEU A 254 -7.66 12.94 12.97
CA LEU A 254 -8.86 13.49 12.36
C LEU A 254 -9.24 12.67 11.11
N THR A 255 -10.48 12.80 10.70
CA THR A 255 -11.00 12.14 9.49
C THR A 255 -11.64 13.21 8.61
N THR A 256 -11.32 13.21 7.33
CA THR A 256 -11.70 14.29 6.41
C THR A 256 -11.78 13.77 4.98
N SER A 257 -12.56 14.44 4.10
CA SER A 257 -12.60 14.11 2.68
C SER A 257 -11.44 14.77 1.89
N TRP A 258 -10.86 15.85 2.45
CA TRP A 258 -9.68 16.52 1.87
C TRP A 258 -8.83 17.23 2.94
N ILE A 259 -7.58 17.41 2.65
CA ILE A 259 -6.62 18.09 3.49
C ILE A 259 -5.60 18.84 2.64
#